data_5781a98d6f539b347648d7df5d8801d0
#
_entry.id   5781a98d6f539b347648d7df5d8801d0
#
_cell.length_a   1.000
_cell.length_b   1.000
_cell.length_c   1.000
_cell.angle_alpha   90.00
_cell.angle_beta   90.00
_cell.angle_gamma   90.00
#
_symmetry.space_group_name_H-M   'P 1'
#
loop_
_entity.id
_entity.type
_entity.pdbx_description
1 polymer ?
#
loop_
_entity_poly.entity_id
_entity_poly.type
_entity_poly.pdbx_seq_one_letter_code
_entity_poly.pdbx_strand_id
1 'polypeptide(L)'
;MHLRSLAVLACALAPAAAFAQAPRYTVETLAAGVHAVIYDSQIDVEGNTLVVVNDEDVFVVDSNAGVTTAKATIDEIRKITPKPVRYVVNTHWHDDHVMGNQAYADAYPGVQFVAHPLTRQDIVGHAFANNAYVLDLIDADIIRLSGYLETNTYREGKPLTPELKTRVEAALRNRREALVDRRVFRAVPPTIDVADSMTLQRGGREIQIKFLGRGNTRGDLVVFLPKERIVATGDLVVYPIPYATNVYAQEWVKTLDRLMKTPAATILPGHGPVMNDWSYVKKVQAALQQTLAAVAAAKKEGLSLAQTTERVQLPQLRDSFLDGKELMRPGYEAFFRTSLVRNAWEELDADIMRAASRLTLKQAGDGVFEHGSVTMILNEKDAVLVGASGTPAETHATIRAFRELTDKPVRYIVAPQWDDAHTRGLATLREAYAQADVIGPSADGPTIEVADVMTLFRGAREIRITREKDDTLAVELPKEGKRITSPRSSARATHPIR
;
A
#
# COMPACT_ATOMS: atom_id res chain seq x y z
N MET A 1 67.69 44.70 -9.38
CA MET A 1 66.52 44.96 -8.47
C MET A 1 65.32 45.21 -9.33
N HIS A 2 64.49 44.18 -9.51
CA HIS A 2 63.17 44.34 -10.17
C HIS A 2 62.14 43.72 -9.27
N LEU A 3 61.36 44.56 -8.63
CA LEU A 3 60.10 44.14 -7.89
C LEU A 3 59.08 43.73 -8.95
N ARG A 4 58.60 42.51 -8.84
CA ARG A 4 57.38 42.05 -9.54
C ARG A 4 56.22 42.19 -8.58
N SER A 5 55.22 43.03 -8.90
CA SER A 5 53.98 43.20 -8.24
C SER A 5 53.10 42.00 -8.53
N LEU A 6 52.67 41.26 -7.48
CA LEU A 6 51.59 40.26 -7.56
C LEU A 6 50.24 40.99 -7.45
N ALA A 7 49.48 40.96 -8.52
CA ALA A 7 48.06 41.35 -8.48
C ALA A 7 47.24 40.15 -7.96
N VAL A 8 46.66 40.30 -6.78
CA VAL A 8 45.69 39.35 -6.20
C VAL A 8 44.35 39.61 -6.85
N LEU A 9 43.93 38.67 -7.69
CA LEU A 9 42.56 38.68 -8.28
C LEU A 9 41.59 38.18 -7.23
N ALA A 10 40.83 39.11 -6.59
CA ALA A 10 39.72 38.76 -5.71
C ALA A 10 38.52 38.31 -6.54
N CYS A 11 38.31 36.99 -6.69
CA CYS A 11 37.06 36.44 -7.19
C CYS A 11 35.93 36.74 -6.16
N ALA A 12 35.10 37.72 -6.46
CA ALA A 12 33.86 37.95 -5.76
C ALA A 12 32.93 36.75 -6.03
N LEU A 13 32.77 35.86 -5.04
CA LEU A 13 31.73 34.88 -5.03
C LEU A 13 30.38 35.63 -4.89
N ALA A 14 29.68 35.84 -6.01
CA ALA A 14 28.30 36.24 -5.97
C ALA A 14 27.51 35.15 -5.23
N PRO A 15 26.64 35.49 -4.24
CA PRO A 15 25.78 34.49 -3.61
C PRO A 15 24.91 33.91 -4.72
N ALA A 16 24.97 32.58 -4.92
CA ALA A 16 24.00 31.86 -5.72
C ALA A 16 22.66 32.20 -5.14
N ALA A 17 21.84 32.93 -5.89
CA ALA A 17 20.43 33.13 -5.51
C ALA A 17 19.81 31.75 -5.40
N ALA A 18 19.54 31.32 -4.17
CA ALA A 18 18.73 30.17 -3.89
C ALA A 18 17.36 30.47 -4.52
N PHE A 19 17.10 29.93 -5.70
CA PHE A 19 15.74 29.91 -6.23
C PHE A 19 14.89 29.21 -5.16
N ALA A 20 14.05 29.99 -4.49
CA ALA A 20 13.07 29.46 -3.55
C ALA A 20 12.23 28.45 -4.33
N GLN A 21 12.38 27.19 -3.99
CA GLN A 21 11.65 26.11 -4.60
C GLN A 21 10.18 26.31 -4.28
N ALA A 22 9.29 26.14 -5.27
CA ALA A 22 7.85 26.19 -5.02
C ALA A 22 7.50 25.21 -3.88
N PRO A 23 6.68 25.63 -2.91
CA PRO A 23 6.32 24.77 -1.80
C PRO A 23 5.65 23.51 -2.34
N ARG A 24 5.98 22.35 -1.76
CA ARG A 24 5.43 21.03 -2.13
C ARG A 24 3.95 20.88 -1.76
N TYR A 25 3.41 21.83 -1.00
CA TYR A 25 2.04 21.84 -0.52
C TYR A 25 1.49 23.27 -0.48
N THR A 26 0.17 23.36 -0.42
CA THR A 26 -0.57 24.59 -0.13
C THR A 26 -1.34 24.43 1.17
N VAL A 27 -1.58 25.54 1.87
CA VAL A 27 -2.43 25.56 3.06
C VAL A 27 -3.70 26.34 2.71
N GLU A 28 -4.84 25.64 2.75
CA GLU A 28 -6.14 26.24 2.49
C GLU A 28 -6.95 26.36 3.78
N THR A 29 -7.58 27.53 4.02
CA THR A 29 -8.53 27.70 5.11
C THR A 29 -9.93 27.32 4.63
N LEU A 30 -10.46 26.22 5.15
CA LEU A 30 -11.77 25.69 4.75
C LEU A 30 -12.92 26.30 5.54
N ALA A 31 -12.66 26.64 6.80
CA ALA A 31 -13.58 27.34 7.71
C ALA A 31 -12.79 27.95 8.87
N ALA A 32 -13.46 28.68 9.77
CA ALA A 32 -12.83 29.25 10.96
C ALA A 32 -12.19 28.15 11.82
N GLY A 33 -10.85 28.16 11.92
CA GLY A 33 -10.06 27.17 12.63
C GLY A 33 -10.01 25.79 11.96
N VAL A 34 -10.35 25.68 10.67
CA VAL A 34 -10.24 24.43 9.91
C VAL A 34 -9.40 24.68 8.67
N HIS A 35 -8.30 23.96 8.55
CA HIS A 35 -7.33 24.15 7.48
C HIS A 35 -6.99 22.80 6.83
N ALA A 36 -6.68 22.82 5.54
CA ALA A 36 -6.15 21.67 4.81
C ALA A 36 -4.71 21.97 4.38
N VAL A 37 -3.81 21.02 4.60
CA VAL A 37 -2.48 20.99 4.00
C VAL A 37 -2.57 20.05 2.82
N ILE A 38 -2.45 20.58 1.61
CA ILE A 38 -2.70 19.87 0.36
C ILE A 38 -1.37 19.71 -0.38
N TYR A 39 -0.95 18.49 -0.56
CA TYR A 39 0.27 18.15 -1.29
C TYR A 39 0.00 18.04 -2.79
N ASP A 40 0.98 18.44 -3.61
CA ASP A 40 0.88 18.28 -5.06
C ASP A 40 1.08 16.81 -5.44
N SER A 41 -0.01 16.08 -5.63
CA SER A 41 -0.02 14.67 -6.01
C SER A 41 0.64 14.35 -7.36
N GLN A 42 1.00 15.35 -8.16
CA GLN A 42 1.75 15.15 -9.40
C GLN A 42 3.27 15.09 -9.17
N ILE A 43 3.72 15.66 -8.07
CA ILE A 43 5.15 15.74 -7.70
C ILE A 43 5.46 14.76 -6.58
N ASP A 44 4.51 14.53 -5.67
CA ASP A 44 4.74 13.79 -4.43
C ASP A 44 3.59 12.83 -4.11
N VAL A 45 3.94 11.66 -3.60
CA VAL A 45 2.96 10.70 -3.05
C VAL A 45 2.83 10.99 -1.56
N GLU A 46 2.10 12.05 -1.23
CA GLU A 46 1.80 12.48 0.13
C GLU A 46 0.30 12.63 0.31
N GLY A 47 -0.21 12.11 1.41
CA GLY A 47 -1.61 12.31 1.80
C GLY A 47 -1.88 13.74 2.25
N ASN A 48 -3.07 14.25 1.93
CA ASN A 48 -3.56 15.53 2.46
C ASN A 48 -3.79 15.42 3.98
N THR A 49 -3.61 16.53 4.69
CA THR A 49 -3.85 16.60 6.13
C THR A 49 -4.93 17.62 6.46
N LEU A 50 -5.95 17.21 7.24
CA LEU A 50 -6.89 18.14 7.84
C LEU A 50 -6.39 18.60 9.21
N VAL A 51 -6.39 19.92 9.44
CA VAL A 51 -6.00 20.54 10.72
C VAL A 51 -7.20 21.26 11.30
N VAL A 52 -7.65 20.86 12.49
CA VAL A 52 -8.80 21.44 13.19
C VAL A 52 -8.33 22.05 14.49
N VAL A 53 -8.36 23.38 14.55
CA VAL A 53 -7.98 24.16 15.76
C VAL A 53 -9.22 24.32 16.62
N ASN A 54 -9.22 23.67 17.79
CA ASN A 54 -10.26 23.79 18.81
C ASN A 54 -9.90 24.85 19.85
N ASP A 55 -10.71 25.00 20.91
CA ASP A 55 -10.45 26.02 21.93
C ASP A 55 -9.13 25.79 22.68
N GLU A 56 -8.77 24.55 23.01
CA GLU A 56 -7.60 24.23 23.81
C GLU A 56 -6.53 23.43 23.07
N ASP A 57 -6.88 22.79 21.95
CA ASP A 57 -6.00 21.86 21.25
C ASP A 57 -6.22 21.87 19.73
N VAL A 58 -5.41 21.05 19.06
CA VAL A 58 -5.51 20.77 17.62
C VAL A 58 -5.81 19.29 17.43
N PHE A 59 -6.73 19.02 16.51
CA PHE A 59 -7.04 17.69 15.99
C PHE A 59 -6.56 17.60 14.54
N VAL A 60 -5.91 16.50 14.18
CA VAL A 60 -5.30 16.28 12.86
C VAL A 60 -5.83 15.00 12.24
N VAL A 61 -6.03 15.00 10.91
CA VAL A 61 -6.33 13.80 10.13
C VAL A 61 -5.18 13.54 9.19
N ASP A 62 -4.59 12.37 9.31
CA ASP A 62 -3.40 11.83 8.64
C ASP A 62 -2.09 12.59 8.93
N SER A 63 -1.00 11.85 8.98
CA SER A 63 0.29 12.31 9.50
C SER A 63 1.40 12.41 8.47
N ASN A 64 1.10 12.20 7.19
CA ASN A 64 2.04 12.19 6.06
C ASN A 64 2.97 10.95 5.96
N ALA A 65 3.80 10.92 4.89
CA ALA A 65 4.63 9.77 4.51
C ALA A 65 5.93 9.63 5.31
N GLY A 66 6.32 10.64 6.06
CA GLY A 66 7.58 10.58 6.78
C GLY A 66 7.79 11.70 7.79
N VAL A 67 8.95 11.66 8.44
CA VAL A 67 9.32 12.65 9.47
C VAL A 67 9.45 14.05 8.89
N THR A 68 10.04 14.17 7.71
CA THR A 68 10.30 15.47 7.07
C THR A 68 9.01 16.17 6.68
N THR A 69 8.09 15.48 6.01
CA THR A 69 6.80 16.04 5.60
C THR A 69 5.87 16.30 6.79
N ALA A 70 5.85 15.40 7.77
CA ALA A 70 5.10 15.62 9.01
C ALA A 70 5.62 16.84 9.80
N LYS A 71 6.94 17.04 9.86
CA LYS A 71 7.51 18.26 10.49
C LYS A 71 7.11 19.52 9.73
N ALA A 72 7.10 19.52 8.41
CA ALA A 72 6.63 20.65 7.61
C ALA A 72 5.16 20.98 7.93
N THR A 73 4.29 19.96 8.01
CA THR A 73 2.89 20.16 8.43
C THR A 73 2.79 20.68 9.88
N ILE A 74 3.58 20.16 10.81
CA ILE A 74 3.64 20.64 12.21
C ILE A 74 4.08 22.11 12.26
N ASP A 75 5.03 22.51 11.44
CA ASP A 75 5.49 23.91 11.38
C ASP A 75 4.41 24.83 10.82
N GLU A 76 3.57 24.38 9.87
CA GLU A 76 2.39 25.12 9.44
C GLU A 76 1.35 25.23 10.58
N ILE A 77 1.11 24.15 11.34
CA ILE A 77 0.22 24.18 12.49
C ILE A 77 0.70 25.24 13.51
N ARG A 78 2.00 25.30 13.79
CA ARG A 78 2.60 26.27 14.72
C ARG A 78 2.48 27.72 14.25
N LYS A 79 2.46 27.96 12.94
CA LYS A 79 2.18 29.30 12.39
C LYS A 79 0.72 29.70 12.58
N ILE A 80 -0.21 28.73 12.54
CA ILE A 80 -1.64 28.96 12.71
C ILE A 80 -1.99 29.15 14.20
N THR A 81 -1.42 28.31 15.10
CA THR A 81 -1.76 28.30 16.52
C THR A 81 -0.64 27.75 17.40
N PRO A 82 -0.45 28.30 18.63
CA PRO A 82 0.47 27.75 19.61
C PRO A 82 -0.11 26.54 20.36
N LYS A 83 -1.36 26.14 20.12
CA LYS A 83 -2.04 25.03 20.82
C LYS A 83 -1.43 23.68 20.44
N PRO A 84 -1.35 22.73 21.40
CA PRO A 84 -0.78 21.42 21.12
C PRO A 84 -1.70 20.56 20.27
N VAL A 85 -1.12 19.72 19.41
CA VAL A 85 -1.86 18.63 18.78
C VAL A 85 -2.16 17.56 19.82
N ARG A 86 -3.45 17.25 20.00
CA ARG A 86 -3.92 16.26 20.98
C ARG A 86 -4.34 14.95 20.36
N TYR A 87 -4.87 14.98 19.15
CA TYR A 87 -5.34 13.79 18.42
C TYR A 87 -4.82 13.81 17.00
N VAL A 88 -4.38 12.65 16.52
CA VAL A 88 -4.09 12.35 15.12
C VAL A 88 -4.91 11.14 14.73
N VAL A 89 -5.81 11.26 13.76
CA VAL A 89 -6.55 10.15 13.18
C VAL A 89 -5.78 9.65 11.97
N ASN A 90 -5.46 8.37 11.93
CA ASN A 90 -5.01 7.71 10.71
C ASN A 90 -6.23 7.13 10.02
N THR A 91 -6.58 7.66 8.84
CA THR A 91 -7.77 7.23 8.09
C THR A 91 -7.66 5.78 7.66
N HIS A 92 -6.48 5.38 7.21
CA HIS A 92 -6.15 4.02 6.79
C HIS A 92 -4.64 3.77 6.96
N TRP A 93 -4.13 2.62 6.49
CA TRP A 93 -2.77 2.15 6.83
C TRP A 93 -1.67 2.54 5.83
N HIS A 94 -1.98 3.13 4.67
CA HIS A 94 -0.94 3.44 3.68
C HIS A 94 0.11 4.38 4.25
N ASP A 95 1.33 4.18 3.81
CA ASP A 95 2.54 4.80 4.34
C ASP A 95 2.45 6.33 4.39
N ASP A 96 1.89 6.93 3.37
CA ASP A 96 1.74 8.38 3.20
C ASP A 96 0.67 9.03 4.10
N HIS A 97 0.00 8.23 4.93
CA HIS A 97 -0.97 8.68 5.94
C HIS A 97 -0.53 8.39 7.38
N VAL A 98 0.50 7.54 7.59
CA VAL A 98 0.81 7.02 8.93
C VAL A 98 2.28 7.11 9.34
N MET A 99 3.22 7.21 8.39
CA MET A 99 4.65 7.15 8.72
C MET A 99 5.15 8.39 9.45
N GLY A 100 4.43 9.50 9.40
CA GLY A 100 4.70 10.72 10.14
C GLY A 100 4.29 10.69 11.61
N ASN A 101 3.59 9.65 12.10
CA ASN A 101 3.14 9.57 13.50
C ASN A 101 4.25 9.86 14.51
N GLN A 102 5.48 9.38 14.25
CA GLN A 102 6.61 9.62 15.15
C GLN A 102 6.96 11.12 15.29
N ALA A 103 6.82 11.91 14.23
CA ALA A 103 7.11 13.34 14.31
C ALA A 103 6.10 14.08 15.22
N TYR A 104 4.82 13.69 15.13
CA TYR A 104 3.79 14.21 16.04
C TYR A 104 4.01 13.75 17.48
N ALA A 105 4.39 12.48 17.70
CA ALA A 105 4.70 11.98 19.04
C ALA A 105 5.89 12.70 19.68
N ASP A 106 6.91 13.01 18.89
CA ASP A 106 8.09 13.75 19.35
C ASP A 106 7.79 15.24 19.61
N ALA A 107 6.95 15.85 18.77
CA ALA A 107 6.61 17.28 18.88
C ALA A 107 5.59 17.58 19.97
N TYR A 108 4.68 16.65 20.27
CA TYR A 108 3.56 16.82 21.19
C TYR A 108 3.44 15.65 22.15
N PRO A 109 4.18 15.66 23.29
CA PRO A 109 4.07 14.61 24.30
C PRO A 109 2.62 14.42 24.76
N GLY A 110 2.13 13.17 24.70
CA GLY A 110 0.76 12.82 25.08
C GLY A 110 -0.27 12.94 23.94
N VAL A 111 0.14 13.18 22.69
CA VAL A 111 -0.73 13.06 21.52
C VAL A 111 -1.29 11.64 21.43
N GLN A 112 -2.57 11.54 21.06
CA GLN A 112 -3.29 10.26 20.91
C GLN A 112 -3.48 9.93 19.43
N PHE A 113 -3.14 8.71 19.04
CA PHE A 113 -3.35 8.22 17.67
C PHE A 113 -4.59 7.34 17.62
N VAL A 114 -5.48 7.63 16.68
CA VAL A 114 -6.79 7.00 16.53
C VAL A 114 -6.86 6.32 15.17
N ALA A 115 -7.33 5.07 15.12
CA ALA A 115 -7.58 4.38 13.86
C ALA A 115 -8.67 3.31 14.01
N HIS A 116 -9.12 2.75 12.90
CA HIS A 116 -9.92 1.53 12.94
C HIS A 116 -9.05 0.35 13.45
N PRO A 117 -9.59 -0.62 14.23
CA PRO A 117 -8.81 -1.76 14.74
C PRO A 117 -8.06 -2.53 13.66
N LEU A 118 -8.69 -2.72 12.50
CA LEU A 118 -8.05 -3.38 11.35
C LEU A 118 -6.94 -2.52 10.74
N THR A 119 -7.17 -1.21 10.63
CA THR A 119 -6.12 -0.25 10.21
C THR A 119 -4.91 -0.29 11.14
N ARG A 120 -5.13 -0.35 12.47
CA ARG A 120 -4.01 -0.49 13.43
C ARG A 120 -3.22 -1.78 13.21
N GLN A 121 -3.89 -2.90 12.92
CA GLN A 121 -3.22 -4.16 12.58
C GLN A 121 -2.39 -4.02 11.30
N ASP A 122 -2.95 -3.38 10.26
CA ASP A 122 -2.29 -3.20 8.97
C ASP A 122 -1.12 -2.20 9.05
N ILE A 123 -1.22 -1.15 9.86
CA ILE A 123 -0.10 -0.24 10.12
C ILE A 123 1.10 -1.02 10.66
N VAL A 124 0.88 -1.90 11.63
CA VAL A 124 1.96 -2.72 12.22
C VAL A 124 2.42 -3.80 11.23
N GLY A 125 1.49 -4.52 10.60
CA GLY A 125 1.78 -5.66 9.72
C GLY A 125 2.29 -5.28 8.33
N HIS A 126 1.83 -4.13 7.78
CA HIS A 126 2.23 -3.63 6.46
C HIS A 126 3.19 -2.46 6.55
N ALA A 127 2.69 -1.27 6.93
CA ALA A 127 3.47 -0.04 6.84
C ALA A 127 4.80 -0.13 7.61
N PHE A 128 4.75 -0.62 8.84
CA PHE A 128 5.94 -0.70 9.68
C PHE A 128 6.80 -1.93 9.37
N ALA A 129 6.18 -3.08 9.18
CA ALA A 129 6.92 -4.32 8.91
C ALA A 129 7.59 -4.34 7.53
N ASN A 130 7.08 -3.56 6.57
CA ASN A 130 7.65 -3.48 5.22
C ASN A 130 8.81 -2.48 5.10
N ASN A 131 9.17 -1.75 6.15
CA ASN A 131 10.16 -0.67 6.07
C ASN A 131 11.49 -1.09 5.44
N ALA A 132 12.03 -2.26 5.79
CA ALA A 132 13.28 -2.76 5.21
C ALA A 132 13.16 -3.07 3.71
N TYR A 133 12.02 -3.62 3.28
CA TYR A 133 11.75 -3.86 1.86
C TYR A 133 11.57 -2.55 1.08
N VAL A 134 10.86 -1.59 1.66
CA VAL A 134 10.64 -0.27 1.04
C VAL A 134 11.94 0.50 0.87
N LEU A 135 12.90 0.37 1.80
CA LEU A 135 14.24 0.93 1.64
C LEU A 135 14.93 0.44 0.37
N ASP A 136 14.87 -0.86 0.08
CA ASP A 136 15.45 -1.42 -1.16
C ASP A 136 14.75 -0.87 -2.42
N LEU A 137 13.41 -0.69 -2.38
CA LEU A 137 12.67 -0.09 -3.49
C LEU A 137 13.07 1.38 -3.71
N ILE A 138 13.27 2.14 -2.64
CA ILE A 138 13.71 3.55 -2.71
C ILE A 138 15.12 3.62 -3.29
N ASP A 139 16.06 2.78 -2.84
CA ASP A 139 17.42 2.73 -3.39
C ASP A 139 17.40 2.37 -4.89
N ALA A 140 16.60 1.39 -5.30
CA ALA A 140 16.43 1.04 -6.72
C ALA A 140 15.83 2.20 -7.54
N ASP A 141 14.86 2.92 -6.99
CA ASP A 141 14.27 4.10 -7.61
C ASP A 141 15.32 5.24 -7.77
N ILE A 142 16.12 5.49 -6.74
CA ILE A 142 17.19 6.50 -6.80
C ILE A 142 18.18 6.18 -7.92
N ILE A 143 18.62 4.92 -8.02
CA ILE A 143 19.53 4.46 -9.08
C ILE A 143 18.90 4.69 -10.46
N ARG A 144 17.64 4.25 -10.63
CA ARG A 144 16.91 4.36 -11.89
C ARG A 144 16.67 5.82 -12.30
N LEU A 145 16.23 6.68 -11.39
CA LEU A 145 15.97 8.09 -11.64
C LEU A 145 17.28 8.86 -11.93
N SER A 146 18.36 8.55 -11.21
CA SER A 146 19.69 9.12 -11.50
C SER A 146 20.17 8.72 -12.90
N GLY A 147 20.01 7.45 -13.27
CA GLY A 147 20.37 6.97 -14.61
C GLY A 147 19.61 7.68 -15.74
N TYR A 148 18.33 8.02 -15.54
CA TYR A 148 17.59 8.82 -16.52
C TYR A 148 18.18 10.22 -16.73
N LEU A 149 18.65 10.87 -15.66
CA LEU A 149 19.28 12.19 -15.75
C LEU A 149 20.67 12.12 -16.38
N GLU A 150 21.45 11.11 -16.02
CA GLU A 150 22.82 10.91 -16.54
C GLU A 150 22.82 10.61 -18.05
N THR A 151 21.91 9.75 -18.50
CA THR A 151 21.81 9.37 -19.91
C THR A 151 20.97 10.32 -20.74
N ASN A 152 20.29 11.28 -20.12
CA ASN A 152 19.28 12.14 -20.73
C ASN A 152 18.19 11.37 -21.49
N THR A 153 17.86 10.14 -21.01
CA THR A 153 16.84 9.27 -21.60
C THR A 153 15.86 8.81 -20.56
N TYR A 154 14.63 8.50 -20.97
CA TYR A 154 13.57 7.93 -20.17
C TYR A 154 13.30 6.48 -20.60
N ARG A 155 12.24 5.88 -20.09
CA ARG A 155 11.82 4.51 -20.43
C ARG A 155 11.94 4.24 -21.92
N GLU A 156 12.39 3.05 -22.31
CA GLU A 156 12.58 2.62 -23.70
C GLU A 156 13.58 3.49 -24.49
N GLY A 157 14.48 4.20 -23.79
CA GLY A 157 15.50 5.04 -24.43
C GLY A 157 14.96 6.34 -25.04
N LYS A 158 13.72 6.76 -24.72
CA LYS A 158 13.15 8.01 -25.22
C LYS A 158 13.88 9.22 -24.62
N PRO A 159 14.12 10.31 -25.36
CA PRO A 159 14.77 11.50 -24.82
C PRO A 159 13.97 12.12 -23.66
N LEU A 160 14.65 12.62 -22.64
CA LEU A 160 14.05 13.41 -21.57
C LEU A 160 13.63 14.80 -22.09
N THR A 161 12.33 15.06 -22.14
CA THR A 161 11.85 16.42 -22.38
C THR A 161 12.13 17.31 -21.16
N PRO A 162 12.23 18.66 -21.31
CA PRO A 162 12.43 19.56 -20.17
C PRO A 162 11.43 19.38 -19.04
N GLU A 163 10.15 19.17 -19.36
CA GLU A 163 9.10 18.90 -18.39
C GLU A 163 9.33 17.56 -17.65
N LEU A 164 9.64 16.50 -18.39
CA LEU A 164 9.91 15.19 -17.81
C LEU A 164 11.18 15.22 -16.95
N LYS A 165 12.22 15.97 -17.36
CA LYS A 165 13.44 16.17 -16.58
C LYS A 165 13.12 16.81 -15.22
N THR A 166 12.34 17.88 -15.20
CA THR A 166 11.89 18.54 -13.96
C THR A 166 11.17 17.57 -13.03
N ARG A 167 10.29 16.72 -13.57
CA ARG A 167 9.58 15.69 -12.79
C ARG A 167 10.52 14.62 -12.24
N VAL A 168 11.49 14.15 -13.04
CA VAL A 168 12.48 13.15 -12.60
C VAL A 168 13.35 13.73 -11.49
N GLU A 169 13.78 14.99 -11.62
CA GLU A 169 14.54 15.68 -10.58
C GLU A 169 13.75 15.83 -9.28
N ALA A 170 12.47 16.19 -9.36
CA ALA A 170 11.58 16.27 -8.21
C ALA A 170 11.40 14.89 -7.56
N ALA A 171 11.09 13.85 -8.34
CA ALA A 171 10.96 12.49 -7.85
C ALA A 171 12.25 11.99 -7.17
N LEU A 172 13.43 12.27 -7.76
CA LEU A 172 14.72 11.88 -7.19
C LEU A 172 14.97 12.56 -5.82
N ARG A 173 14.65 13.85 -5.69
CA ARG A 173 14.73 14.55 -4.40
C ARG A 173 13.82 13.89 -3.35
N ASN A 174 12.57 13.63 -3.70
CA ASN A 174 11.59 13.02 -2.80
C ASN A 174 12.04 11.61 -2.37
N ARG A 175 12.59 10.80 -3.28
CA ARG A 175 13.13 9.47 -2.93
C ARG A 175 14.33 9.55 -1.98
N ARG A 176 15.22 10.52 -2.17
CA ARG A 176 16.36 10.75 -1.26
C ARG A 176 15.90 11.18 0.14
N GLU A 177 14.88 12.03 0.23
CA GLU A 177 14.28 12.44 1.48
C GLU A 177 13.60 11.25 2.18
N ALA A 178 12.75 10.51 1.45
CA ALA A 178 12.13 9.30 1.96
C ALA A 178 13.14 8.25 2.44
N LEU A 179 14.30 8.12 1.77
CA LEU A 179 15.38 7.24 2.22
C LEU A 179 15.93 7.66 3.59
N VAL A 180 16.13 8.95 3.81
CA VAL A 180 16.58 9.48 5.11
C VAL A 180 15.54 9.21 6.19
N ASP A 181 14.28 9.53 5.94
CA ASP A 181 13.18 9.34 6.88
C ASP A 181 12.98 7.87 7.27
N ARG A 182 13.05 6.98 6.28
CA ARG A 182 12.91 5.53 6.50
C ARG A 182 14.05 4.90 7.30
N ARG A 183 15.26 5.45 7.18
CA ARG A 183 16.43 4.99 7.97
C ARG A 183 16.34 5.36 9.45
N VAL A 184 15.65 6.43 9.78
CA VAL A 184 15.42 6.88 11.18
C VAL A 184 14.03 6.55 11.68
N PHE A 185 13.30 5.71 10.96
CA PHE A 185 11.93 5.34 11.26
C PHE A 185 11.80 4.65 12.63
N ARG A 186 10.83 5.10 13.40
CA ARG A 186 10.40 4.52 14.66
C ARG A 186 8.88 4.31 14.66
N ALA A 187 8.45 3.09 14.88
CA ALA A 187 7.04 2.72 14.89
C ALA A 187 6.27 3.44 16.02
N VAL A 188 5.19 4.13 15.66
CA VAL A 188 4.24 4.74 16.60
C VAL A 188 2.82 4.34 16.17
N PRO A 189 2.34 3.16 16.61
CA PRO A 189 1.03 2.66 16.22
C PRO A 189 -0.09 3.42 16.93
N PRO A 190 -1.30 3.48 16.33
CA PRO A 190 -2.49 3.99 17.00
C PRO A 190 -2.82 3.21 18.29
N THR A 191 -3.37 3.93 19.27
CA THR A 191 -3.71 3.39 20.60
C THR A 191 -5.20 3.47 20.90
N ILE A 192 -5.97 4.25 20.15
CA ILE A 192 -7.42 4.37 20.28
C ILE A 192 -8.08 3.73 19.07
N ASP A 193 -8.95 2.75 19.33
CA ASP A 193 -9.68 2.02 18.30
C ASP A 193 -11.08 2.63 18.07
N VAL A 194 -11.45 2.83 16.79
CA VAL A 194 -12.80 3.22 16.36
C VAL A 194 -13.32 2.18 15.38
N ALA A 195 -14.08 1.21 15.88
CA ALA A 195 -14.60 0.11 15.04
C ALA A 195 -15.84 0.51 14.21
N ASP A 196 -16.64 1.46 14.69
CA ASP A 196 -17.85 1.94 14.01
C ASP A 196 -17.88 3.46 13.97
N SER A 197 -18.00 4.09 15.14
CA SER A 197 -18.01 5.56 15.24
C SER A 197 -17.52 6.06 16.59
N MET A 198 -16.95 7.27 16.57
CA MET A 198 -16.59 8.03 17.75
C MET A 198 -16.95 9.49 17.53
N THR A 199 -17.51 10.14 18.54
CA THR A 199 -17.75 11.58 18.51
C THR A 199 -16.95 12.26 19.62
N LEU A 200 -16.13 13.24 19.26
CA LEU A 200 -15.41 14.08 20.18
C LEU A 200 -16.06 15.45 20.26
N GLN A 201 -16.24 15.96 21.48
CA GLN A 201 -16.67 17.34 21.73
C GLN A 201 -15.44 18.14 22.21
N ARG A 202 -15.00 19.11 21.41
CA ARG A 202 -13.80 19.91 21.68
C ARG A 202 -14.11 21.40 21.60
N GLY A 203 -14.31 22.03 22.76
CA GLY A 203 -14.56 23.48 22.82
C GLY A 203 -15.78 23.92 21.98
N GLY A 204 -16.90 23.25 22.09
CA GLY A 204 -18.12 23.54 21.32
C GLY A 204 -18.08 23.07 19.85
N ARG A 205 -17.01 22.41 19.42
CA ARG A 205 -16.93 21.73 18.11
C ARG A 205 -17.17 20.25 18.26
N GLU A 206 -18.07 19.73 17.43
CA GLU A 206 -18.30 18.29 17.27
C GLU A 206 -17.44 17.76 16.13
N ILE A 207 -16.70 16.68 16.41
CA ILE A 207 -15.87 15.96 15.43
C ILE A 207 -16.34 14.51 15.42
N GLN A 208 -16.88 14.06 14.29
CA GLN A 208 -17.37 12.70 14.10
C GLN A 208 -16.35 11.88 13.29
N ILE A 209 -15.86 10.79 13.87
CA ILE A 209 -14.98 9.81 13.23
C ILE A 209 -15.83 8.58 12.95
N LYS A 210 -15.89 8.12 11.69
CA LYS A 210 -16.82 7.05 11.29
C LYS A 210 -16.18 6.04 10.35
N PHE A 211 -16.49 4.77 10.57
CA PHE A 211 -16.29 3.70 9.61
C PHE A 211 -17.56 3.55 8.77
N LEU A 212 -17.48 3.82 7.48
CA LEU A 212 -18.64 3.73 6.57
C LEU A 212 -18.69 2.39 5.82
N GLY A 213 -17.73 1.52 6.04
CA GLY A 213 -17.54 0.26 5.33
C GLY A 213 -16.17 0.20 4.67
N ARG A 214 -15.79 -0.99 4.20
CA ARG A 214 -14.53 -1.21 3.50
C ARG A 214 -14.55 -0.50 2.14
N GLY A 215 -13.38 -0.10 1.66
CA GLY A 215 -13.25 0.56 0.36
C GLY A 215 -11.85 0.45 -0.18
N ASN A 216 -11.02 1.48 0.03
CA ASN A 216 -9.61 1.48 -0.36
C ASN A 216 -8.81 0.46 0.46
N THR A 217 -9.15 0.33 1.76
CA THR A 217 -8.63 -0.68 2.67
C THR A 217 -9.78 -1.37 3.42
N ARG A 218 -9.44 -2.21 4.41
CA ARG A 218 -10.45 -2.86 5.26
C ARG A 218 -10.89 -2.06 6.47
N GLY A 219 -10.31 -0.86 6.68
CA GLY A 219 -10.55 -0.06 7.88
C GLY A 219 -10.56 1.45 7.63
N ASP A 220 -11.10 1.90 6.48
CA ASP A 220 -11.10 3.32 6.10
C ASP A 220 -12.03 4.14 7.01
N LEU A 221 -11.47 5.07 7.77
CA LEU A 221 -12.21 6.05 8.56
C LEU A 221 -12.40 7.34 7.80
N VAL A 222 -13.54 7.98 8.01
CA VAL A 222 -13.79 9.36 7.59
C VAL A 222 -13.98 10.25 8.81
N VAL A 223 -13.60 11.52 8.68
CA VAL A 223 -13.81 12.53 9.73
C VAL A 223 -14.75 13.60 9.22
N PHE A 224 -15.88 13.79 9.90
CA PHE A 224 -16.89 14.78 9.55
C PHE A 224 -17.02 15.84 10.64
N LEU A 225 -17.02 17.11 10.21
CA LEU A 225 -17.28 18.29 11.02
C LEU A 225 -18.69 18.82 10.70
N PRO A 226 -19.71 18.48 11.51
CA PRO A 226 -21.11 18.76 11.16
C PRO A 226 -21.42 20.25 11.00
N LYS A 227 -20.89 21.09 11.89
CA LYS A 227 -21.11 22.54 11.89
C LYS A 227 -20.52 23.20 10.66
N GLU A 228 -19.30 22.82 10.30
CA GLU A 228 -18.58 23.36 9.13
C GLU A 228 -19.00 22.68 7.83
N ARG A 229 -19.68 21.53 7.91
CA ARG A 229 -20.06 20.68 6.78
C ARG A 229 -18.86 20.22 5.96
N ILE A 230 -17.76 19.89 6.62
CA ILE A 230 -16.51 19.43 6.02
C ILE A 230 -16.34 17.95 6.32
N VAL A 231 -15.96 17.15 5.31
CA VAL A 231 -15.56 15.75 5.49
C VAL A 231 -14.17 15.50 4.92
N ALA A 232 -13.29 14.89 5.73
CA ALA A 232 -12.03 14.29 5.25
C ALA A 232 -12.27 12.79 5.02
N THR A 233 -11.91 12.31 3.83
CA THR A 233 -12.31 10.98 3.35
C THR A 233 -11.20 9.95 3.38
N GLY A 234 -9.93 10.36 3.63
CA GLY A 234 -8.80 9.51 3.29
C GLY A 234 -8.91 9.01 1.84
N ASP A 235 -8.34 7.87 1.56
CA ASP A 235 -8.26 7.31 0.21
C ASP A 235 -9.52 6.61 -0.29
N LEU A 236 -10.64 6.74 0.44
CA LEU A 236 -11.94 6.50 -0.20
C LEU A 236 -12.13 7.42 -1.41
N VAL A 237 -11.44 8.57 -1.43
CA VAL A 237 -11.41 9.51 -2.55
C VAL A 237 -9.98 9.97 -2.82
N VAL A 238 -9.42 9.59 -3.96
CA VAL A 238 -8.09 9.98 -4.45
C VAL A 238 -8.21 10.59 -5.83
N TYR A 239 -7.67 11.79 -6.02
CA TYR A 239 -7.65 12.50 -7.30
C TYR A 239 -6.20 12.61 -7.82
N PRO A 240 -5.94 12.53 -9.12
CA PRO A 240 -6.91 12.37 -10.22
C PRO A 240 -7.25 10.91 -10.55
N ILE A 241 -6.52 9.94 -10.04
CA ILE A 241 -6.70 8.51 -10.31
C ILE A 241 -6.84 7.79 -8.97
N PRO A 242 -7.93 7.05 -8.72
CA PRO A 242 -8.06 6.27 -7.50
C PRO A 242 -6.96 5.20 -7.39
N TYR A 243 -6.51 4.93 -6.17
CA TYR A 243 -5.59 3.84 -5.88
C TYR A 243 -6.39 2.57 -5.56
N ALA A 244 -6.12 1.46 -6.23
CA ALA A 244 -6.97 0.27 -6.14
C ALA A 244 -6.19 -1.05 -5.98
N THR A 245 -5.03 -1.03 -5.32
CA THR A 245 -4.16 -2.21 -5.26
C THR A 245 -4.77 -3.37 -4.47
N ASN A 246 -5.30 -3.14 -3.28
CA ASN A 246 -5.88 -4.16 -2.41
C ASN A 246 -7.26 -3.73 -1.88
N VAL A 247 -8.17 -3.35 -2.79
CA VAL A 247 -9.47 -2.77 -2.48
C VAL A 247 -10.57 -3.81 -2.34
N TYR A 248 -11.70 -3.37 -1.78
CA TYR A 248 -12.95 -4.11 -1.65
C TYR A 248 -13.97 -3.54 -2.64
N ALA A 249 -13.81 -3.86 -3.92
CA ALA A 249 -14.48 -3.18 -5.03
C ALA A 249 -16.01 -3.12 -4.90
N GLN A 250 -16.66 -4.25 -4.53
CA GLN A 250 -18.12 -4.30 -4.35
C GLN A 250 -18.60 -3.50 -3.13
N GLU A 251 -17.84 -3.54 -2.04
CA GLU A 251 -18.19 -2.79 -0.84
C GLU A 251 -17.88 -1.31 -1.00
N TRP A 252 -16.80 -0.96 -1.69
CA TRP A 252 -16.43 0.42 -1.94
C TRP A 252 -17.55 1.20 -2.64
N VAL A 253 -18.23 0.60 -3.61
CA VAL A 253 -19.44 1.19 -4.22
C VAL A 253 -20.47 1.57 -3.15
N LYS A 254 -20.74 0.67 -2.18
CA LYS A 254 -21.72 0.90 -1.09
C LYS A 254 -21.20 1.91 -0.06
N THR A 255 -19.89 1.89 0.20
CA THR A 255 -19.24 2.84 1.11
C THR A 255 -19.28 4.26 0.55
N LEU A 256 -19.06 4.43 -0.76
CA LEU A 256 -19.24 5.73 -1.42
C LEU A 256 -20.70 6.21 -1.41
N ASP A 257 -21.69 5.31 -1.53
CA ASP A 257 -23.11 5.66 -1.34
C ASP A 257 -23.40 6.22 0.06
N ARG A 258 -22.79 5.61 1.10
CA ARG A 258 -22.93 6.09 2.48
C ARG A 258 -22.19 7.41 2.69
N LEU A 259 -21.00 7.55 2.11
CA LEU A 259 -20.22 8.78 2.15
C LEU A 259 -20.98 9.95 1.54
N MET A 260 -21.59 9.78 0.38
CA MET A 260 -22.36 10.82 -0.30
C MET A 260 -23.66 11.21 0.44
N LYS A 261 -24.12 10.42 1.41
CA LYS A 261 -25.24 10.79 2.31
C LYS A 261 -24.80 11.66 3.48
N THR A 262 -23.48 11.84 3.69
CA THR A 262 -22.98 12.80 4.68
C THR A 262 -23.33 14.21 4.22
N PRO A 263 -23.92 15.06 5.08
CA PRO A 263 -24.36 16.40 4.69
C PRO A 263 -23.17 17.38 4.59
N ALA A 264 -22.10 16.98 3.94
CA ALA A 264 -20.91 17.78 3.70
C ALA A 264 -21.11 18.69 2.49
N ALA A 265 -20.54 19.89 2.55
CA ALA A 265 -20.46 20.85 1.45
C ALA A 265 -19.01 20.95 0.93
N THR A 266 -18.04 20.57 1.77
CA THR A 266 -16.62 20.57 1.43
C THR A 266 -16.06 19.19 1.71
N ILE A 267 -15.33 18.64 0.76
CA ILE A 267 -14.75 17.30 0.81
C ILE A 267 -13.24 17.46 0.67
N LEU A 268 -12.50 17.03 1.67
CA LEU A 268 -11.04 16.88 1.60
C LEU A 268 -10.72 15.42 1.25
N PRO A 269 -10.28 15.13 0.01
CA PRO A 269 -9.85 13.78 -0.36
C PRO A 269 -8.53 13.42 0.29
N GLY A 270 -8.15 12.15 0.27
CA GLY A 270 -6.82 11.71 0.71
C GLY A 270 -5.70 12.33 -0.13
N HIS A 271 -5.95 12.51 -1.43
CA HIS A 271 -5.05 13.19 -2.37
C HIS A 271 -5.81 14.10 -3.33
N GLY A 272 -5.15 15.19 -3.73
CA GLY A 272 -5.66 16.16 -4.70
C GLY A 272 -6.42 17.32 -4.06
N PRO A 273 -7.08 18.14 -4.87
CA PRO A 273 -7.68 19.40 -4.42
C PRO A 273 -8.94 19.20 -3.58
N VAL A 274 -9.28 20.18 -2.77
CA VAL A 274 -10.57 20.27 -2.08
C VAL A 274 -11.71 20.28 -3.10
N MET A 275 -12.78 19.54 -2.81
CA MET A 275 -13.97 19.41 -3.65
C MET A 275 -15.17 20.01 -2.94
N ASN A 276 -16.05 20.67 -3.71
CA ASN A 276 -17.25 21.34 -3.19
C ASN A 276 -18.56 20.64 -3.63
N ASP A 277 -18.42 19.51 -4.30
CA ASP A 277 -19.54 18.64 -4.69
C ASP A 277 -19.11 17.18 -4.81
N TRP A 278 -20.07 16.30 -5.01
CA TRP A 278 -19.87 14.86 -5.12
C TRP A 278 -19.59 14.36 -6.56
N SER A 279 -19.36 15.24 -7.52
CA SER A 279 -19.21 14.85 -8.95
C SER A 279 -18.07 13.89 -9.16
N TYR A 280 -16.91 14.18 -8.55
CA TYR A 280 -15.75 13.28 -8.66
C TYR A 280 -15.97 11.95 -7.94
N VAL A 281 -16.60 11.95 -6.76
CA VAL A 281 -16.93 10.74 -6.01
C VAL A 281 -17.89 9.84 -6.81
N LYS A 282 -18.88 10.43 -7.47
CA LYS A 282 -19.79 9.71 -8.40
C LYS A 282 -19.03 9.12 -9.59
N LYS A 283 -18.04 9.85 -10.11
CA LYS A 283 -17.16 9.35 -11.19
C LYS A 283 -16.37 8.12 -10.74
N VAL A 284 -15.77 8.14 -9.54
CA VAL A 284 -15.07 7.00 -8.96
C VAL A 284 -16.05 5.82 -8.79
N GLN A 285 -17.22 6.05 -8.22
CA GLN A 285 -18.23 5.02 -8.03
C GLN A 285 -18.67 4.39 -9.36
N ALA A 286 -18.93 5.21 -10.39
CA ALA A 286 -19.28 4.73 -11.73
C ALA A 286 -18.15 3.90 -12.34
N ALA A 287 -16.88 4.26 -12.10
CA ALA A 287 -15.72 3.49 -12.55
C ALA A 287 -15.67 2.09 -11.91
N LEU A 288 -15.90 2.02 -10.59
CA LEU A 288 -16.01 0.75 -9.88
C LEU A 288 -17.14 -0.12 -10.45
N GLN A 289 -18.34 0.45 -10.61
CA GLN A 289 -19.51 -0.24 -11.15
C GLN A 289 -19.30 -0.75 -12.57
N GLN A 290 -18.73 0.07 -13.47
CA GLN A 290 -18.43 -0.33 -14.85
C GLN A 290 -17.40 -1.46 -14.90
N THR A 291 -16.35 -1.39 -14.06
CA THR A 291 -15.35 -2.45 -14.00
C THR A 291 -15.95 -3.75 -13.46
N LEU A 292 -16.73 -3.69 -12.38
CA LEU A 292 -17.44 -4.86 -11.83
C LEU A 292 -18.35 -5.51 -12.87
N ALA A 293 -19.11 -4.71 -13.63
CA ALA A 293 -19.99 -5.23 -14.68
C ALA A 293 -19.21 -5.89 -15.83
N ALA A 294 -18.11 -5.27 -16.27
CA ALA A 294 -17.27 -5.83 -17.33
C ALA A 294 -16.58 -7.13 -16.91
N VAL A 295 -16.09 -7.18 -15.66
CA VAL A 295 -15.50 -8.40 -15.08
C VAL A 295 -16.54 -9.50 -14.92
N ALA A 296 -17.75 -9.17 -14.45
CA ALA A 296 -18.86 -10.15 -14.36
C ALA A 296 -19.22 -10.76 -15.72
N ALA A 297 -19.25 -9.95 -16.78
CA ALA A 297 -19.48 -10.43 -18.14
C ALA A 297 -18.36 -11.38 -18.60
N ALA A 298 -17.09 -11.02 -18.39
CA ALA A 298 -15.95 -11.86 -18.73
C ALA A 298 -15.95 -13.20 -17.98
N LYS A 299 -16.29 -13.19 -16.68
CA LYS A 299 -16.44 -14.43 -15.89
C LYS A 299 -17.58 -15.32 -16.39
N LYS A 300 -18.69 -14.74 -16.81
CA LYS A 300 -19.81 -15.49 -17.39
C LYS A 300 -19.40 -16.19 -18.70
N GLU A 301 -18.45 -15.63 -19.45
CA GLU A 301 -17.84 -16.25 -20.63
C GLU A 301 -16.77 -17.30 -20.26
N GLY A 302 -16.46 -17.50 -18.99
CA GLY A 302 -15.45 -18.46 -18.51
C GLY A 302 -14.01 -17.98 -18.64
N LEU A 303 -13.77 -16.67 -18.78
CA LEU A 303 -12.43 -16.13 -18.94
C LEU A 303 -11.63 -16.20 -17.61
N SER A 304 -10.37 -16.63 -17.72
CA SER A 304 -9.41 -16.57 -16.63
C SER A 304 -9.14 -15.11 -16.20
N LEU A 305 -8.45 -14.93 -15.07
CA LEU A 305 -8.05 -13.60 -14.61
C LEU A 305 -7.18 -12.88 -15.64
N ALA A 306 -6.18 -13.57 -16.22
CA ALA A 306 -5.32 -13.01 -17.25
C ALA A 306 -6.11 -12.56 -18.49
N GLN A 307 -6.98 -13.42 -19.02
CA GLN A 307 -7.85 -13.10 -20.16
C GLN A 307 -8.83 -11.96 -19.85
N THR A 308 -9.37 -11.93 -18.62
CA THR A 308 -10.24 -10.83 -18.16
C THR A 308 -9.49 -9.51 -18.10
N THR A 309 -8.25 -9.52 -17.59
CA THR A 309 -7.40 -8.32 -17.52
C THR A 309 -7.05 -7.75 -18.90
N GLU A 310 -6.83 -8.63 -19.88
CA GLU A 310 -6.66 -8.22 -21.28
C GLU A 310 -7.95 -7.65 -21.89
N ARG A 311 -9.10 -8.27 -21.61
CA ARG A 311 -10.41 -7.89 -22.18
C ARG A 311 -10.93 -6.57 -21.61
N VAL A 312 -10.77 -6.33 -20.30
CA VAL A 312 -11.39 -5.20 -19.60
C VAL A 312 -10.47 -3.97 -19.66
N GLN A 313 -10.49 -3.24 -20.79
CA GLN A 313 -9.64 -2.06 -20.99
C GLN A 313 -10.33 -0.73 -20.64
N LEU A 314 -11.65 -0.63 -20.84
CA LEU A 314 -12.48 0.56 -20.54
C LEU A 314 -11.82 1.90 -20.98
N PRO A 315 -11.52 2.09 -22.28
CA PRO A 315 -10.71 3.22 -22.75
C PRO A 315 -11.35 4.58 -22.45
N GLN A 316 -12.66 4.72 -22.56
CA GLN A 316 -13.37 5.98 -22.25
C GLN A 316 -13.22 6.35 -20.77
N LEU A 317 -13.26 5.34 -19.89
CA LEU A 317 -13.04 5.53 -18.46
C LEU A 317 -11.61 5.98 -18.18
N ARG A 318 -10.63 5.28 -18.77
CA ARG A 318 -9.22 5.65 -18.68
C ARG A 318 -8.99 7.10 -19.13
N ASP A 319 -9.44 7.44 -20.31
CA ASP A 319 -9.22 8.76 -20.90
C ASP A 319 -9.88 9.87 -20.06
N SER A 320 -11.01 9.58 -19.42
CA SER A 320 -11.64 10.49 -18.47
C SER A 320 -10.80 10.79 -17.24
N PHE A 321 -10.07 9.79 -16.70
CA PHE A 321 -9.19 9.98 -15.55
C PHE A 321 -7.86 10.63 -15.93
N LEU A 322 -7.31 10.26 -17.09
CA LEU A 322 -6.05 10.82 -17.57
C LEU A 322 -6.19 12.30 -17.96
N ASP A 323 -7.33 12.72 -18.48
CA ASP A 323 -7.60 14.10 -18.92
C ASP A 323 -6.44 14.67 -19.75
N GLY A 324 -5.96 13.91 -20.75
CA GLY A 324 -4.82 14.25 -21.59
C GLY A 324 -3.44 14.09 -20.94
N LYS A 325 -3.34 13.70 -19.68
CA LYS A 325 -2.06 13.54 -18.95
C LYS A 325 -1.47 12.15 -19.17
N GLU A 326 -0.99 11.89 -20.38
CA GLU A 326 -0.46 10.57 -20.79
C GLU A 326 0.68 10.03 -19.92
N LEU A 327 1.46 10.89 -19.26
CA LEU A 327 2.50 10.49 -18.32
C LEU A 327 1.95 9.75 -17.08
N MET A 328 0.66 9.88 -16.79
CA MET A 328 -0.01 9.17 -15.70
C MET A 328 -0.53 7.79 -16.11
N ARG A 329 -0.56 7.46 -17.42
CA ARG A 329 -1.07 6.19 -17.93
C ARG A 329 -0.46 4.95 -17.25
N PRO A 330 0.88 4.83 -17.07
CA PRO A 330 1.44 3.67 -16.40
C PRO A 330 0.92 3.47 -14.97
N GLY A 331 0.72 4.56 -14.23
CA GLY A 331 0.13 4.53 -12.88
C GLY A 331 -1.34 4.09 -12.92
N TYR A 332 -2.14 4.64 -13.85
CA TYR A 332 -3.53 4.20 -14.07
C TYR A 332 -3.62 2.70 -14.34
N GLU A 333 -2.77 2.19 -15.25
CA GLU A 333 -2.77 0.77 -15.61
C GLU A 333 -2.37 -0.13 -14.44
N ALA A 334 -1.30 0.21 -13.72
CA ALA A 334 -0.77 -0.64 -12.65
C ALA A 334 -1.59 -0.54 -11.35
N PHE A 335 -1.87 0.68 -10.89
CA PHE A 335 -2.43 0.90 -9.55
C PHE A 335 -3.95 1.01 -9.53
N PHE A 336 -4.60 1.27 -10.66
CA PHE A 336 -6.05 1.34 -10.71
C PHE A 336 -6.64 0.22 -11.54
N ARG A 337 -6.50 0.23 -12.88
CA ARG A 337 -7.21 -0.71 -13.77
C ARG A 337 -6.90 -2.17 -13.49
N THR A 338 -5.64 -2.58 -13.61
CA THR A 338 -5.24 -3.99 -13.46
C THR A 338 -5.56 -4.51 -12.06
N SER A 339 -5.28 -3.71 -11.05
CA SER A 339 -5.55 -4.05 -9.67
C SER A 339 -7.05 -4.14 -9.37
N LEU A 340 -7.85 -3.21 -9.88
CA LEU A 340 -9.30 -3.23 -9.71
C LEU A 340 -9.95 -4.43 -10.41
N VAL A 341 -9.51 -4.76 -11.64
CA VAL A 341 -9.97 -5.95 -12.37
C VAL A 341 -9.69 -7.22 -11.59
N ARG A 342 -8.49 -7.35 -11.04
CA ARG A 342 -8.12 -8.51 -10.20
C ARG A 342 -9.00 -8.62 -8.95
N ASN A 343 -9.14 -7.54 -8.17
CA ASN A 343 -9.95 -7.56 -6.96
C ASN A 343 -11.42 -7.86 -7.27
N ALA A 344 -11.98 -7.26 -8.33
CA ALA A 344 -13.33 -7.52 -8.78
C ALA A 344 -13.51 -8.99 -9.24
N TRP A 345 -12.55 -9.54 -9.97
CA TRP A 345 -12.60 -10.93 -10.45
C TRP A 345 -12.62 -11.93 -9.29
N GLU A 346 -11.78 -11.72 -8.27
CA GLU A 346 -11.76 -12.52 -7.05
C GLU A 346 -13.06 -12.39 -6.24
N GLU A 347 -13.58 -11.17 -6.06
CA GLU A 347 -14.80 -10.92 -5.28
C GLU A 347 -16.06 -11.45 -5.94
N LEU A 348 -16.10 -11.52 -7.27
CA LEU A 348 -17.22 -12.06 -8.04
C LEU A 348 -17.17 -13.59 -8.18
N ASP A 349 -16.12 -14.25 -7.67
CA ASP A 349 -16.01 -15.71 -7.68
C ASP A 349 -16.60 -16.30 -6.40
N ALA A 350 -17.73 -17.00 -6.56
CA ALA A 350 -18.43 -17.59 -5.41
C ALA A 350 -17.61 -18.69 -4.71
N ASP A 351 -16.76 -19.41 -5.43
CA ASP A 351 -15.92 -20.48 -4.85
C ASP A 351 -14.74 -19.88 -4.08
N ILE A 352 -14.11 -18.83 -4.62
CA ILE A 352 -13.06 -18.08 -3.92
C ILE A 352 -13.64 -17.47 -2.64
N MET A 353 -14.80 -16.81 -2.72
CA MET A 353 -15.42 -16.18 -1.55
C MET A 353 -15.86 -17.20 -0.50
N ARG A 354 -16.37 -18.37 -0.91
CA ARG A 354 -16.65 -19.48 0.01
C ARG A 354 -15.39 -20.02 0.66
N ALA A 355 -14.30 -20.17 -0.10
CA ALA A 355 -13.01 -20.58 0.45
C ALA A 355 -12.50 -19.56 1.46
N ALA A 356 -12.51 -18.27 1.13
CA ALA A 356 -12.09 -17.19 2.01
C ALA A 356 -12.91 -17.14 3.33
N SER A 357 -14.20 -17.46 3.28
CA SER A 357 -15.04 -17.49 4.50
C SER A 357 -14.77 -18.69 5.41
N ARG A 358 -14.19 -19.77 4.90
CA ARG A 358 -13.90 -21.00 5.66
C ARG A 358 -12.47 -21.10 6.14
N LEU A 359 -11.53 -20.54 5.37
CA LEU A 359 -10.12 -20.56 5.72
C LEU A 359 -9.81 -19.43 6.69
N THR A 360 -9.02 -19.76 7.70
CA THR A 360 -8.60 -18.78 8.71
C THR A 360 -7.10 -18.57 8.63
N LEU A 361 -6.68 -17.33 8.54
CA LEU A 361 -5.27 -16.97 8.66
C LEU A 361 -4.83 -17.13 10.11
N LYS A 362 -3.78 -17.93 10.33
CA LYS A 362 -3.20 -18.18 11.64
C LYS A 362 -1.75 -17.74 11.68
N GLN A 363 -1.39 -16.97 12.68
CA GLN A 363 0.01 -16.74 12.97
C GLN A 363 0.56 -17.94 13.75
N ALA A 364 1.47 -18.67 13.14
CA ALA A 364 2.02 -19.92 13.68
C ALA A 364 3.43 -19.73 14.27
N GLY A 365 3.98 -18.53 14.22
CA GLY A 365 5.28 -18.13 14.77
C GLY A 365 5.61 -16.70 14.36
N ASP A 366 6.77 -16.22 14.75
CA ASP A 366 7.24 -14.91 14.30
C ASP A 366 7.46 -14.90 12.78
N GLY A 367 6.68 -14.09 12.07
CA GLY A 367 6.68 -14.03 10.60
C GLY A 367 6.26 -15.35 9.92
N VAL A 368 5.59 -16.28 10.60
CA VAL A 368 5.10 -17.52 10.01
C VAL A 368 3.58 -17.54 10.07
N PHE A 369 2.94 -17.62 8.90
CA PHE A 369 1.48 -17.55 8.76
C PHE A 369 0.96 -18.74 7.97
N GLU A 370 -0.11 -19.34 8.45
CA GLU A 370 -0.76 -20.49 7.83
C GLU A 370 -2.15 -20.08 7.32
N HIS A 371 -2.46 -20.43 6.07
CA HIS A 371 -3.78 -20.26 5.50
C HIS A 371 -4.09 -21.40 4.53
N GLY A 372 -5.09 -22.20 4.87
CA GLY A 372 -5.39 -23.42 4.11
C GLY A 372 -4.20 -24.38 4.09
N SER A 373 -3.75 -24.75 2.89
CA SER A 373 -2.63 -25.69 2.68
C SER A 373 -1.28 -25.00 2.47
N VAL A 374 -1.22 -23.67 2.62
CA VAL A 374 -0.01 -22.89 2.36
C VAL A 374 0.47 -22.23 3.65
N THR A 375 1.75 -22.36 3.93
CA THR A 375 2.43 -21.59 4.97
C THR A 375 3.27 -20.51 4.31
N MET A 376 3.11 -19.26 4.74
CA MET A 376 3.99 -18.14 4.39
C MET A 376 5.05 -17.98 5.48
N ILE A 377 6.30 -17.94 5.07
CA ILE A 377 7.44 -17.53 5.89
C ILE A 377 7.81 -16.12 5.44
N LEU A 378 7.41 -15.13 6.22
CA LEU A 378 7.66 -13.72 5.96
C LEU A 378 9.03 -13.34 6.53
N ASN A 379 9.93 -12.96 5.66
CA ASN A 379 11.28 -12.53 6.00
C ASN A 379 11.37 -10.99 6.03
N GLU A 380 12.55 -10.47 6.30
CA GLU A 380 12.78 -9.02 6.36
C GLU A 380 12.40 -8.31 5.06
N LYS A 381 12.74 -8.87 3.89
CA LYS A 381 12.56 -8.23 2.58
C LYS A 381 11.70 -9.02 1.59
N ASP A 382 11.37 -10.26 1.88
CA ASP A 382 10.62 -11.16 0.99
C ASP A 382 9.82 -12.20 1.77
N ALA A 383 9.15 -13.07 1.03
CA ALA A 383 8.44 -14.21 1.57
C ALA A 383 8.82 -15.52 0.84
N VAL A 384 8.71 -16.63 1.57
CA VAL A 384 8.75 -17.99 1.05
C VAL A 384 7.42 -18.66 1.33
N LEU A 385 6.81 -19.27 0.32
CA LEU A 385 5.58 -20.05 0.49
C LEU A 385 5.94 -21.55 0.54
N VAL A 386 5.28 -22.29 1.42
CA VAL A 386 5.44 -23.74 1.57
C VAL A 386 4.07 -24.40 1.44
N GLY A 387 3.93 -25.29 0.47
CA GLY A 387 2.69 -25.99 0.15
C GLY A 387 1.96 -25.44 -1.07
N ALA A 388 1.26 -26.30 -1.81
CA ALA A 388 0.51 -25.95 -3.01
C ALA A 388 -0.69 -26.90 -3.26
N SER A 389 -1.19 -27.60 -2.24
CA SER A 389 -2.21 -28.64 -2.40
C SER A 389 -3.65 -28.13 -2.46
N GLY A 390 -3.89 -26.84 -2.25
CA GLY A 390 -5.22 -26.22 -2.33
C GLY A 390 -5.82 -26.27 -3.72
N THR A 391 -7.15 -26.29 -3.81
CA THR A 391 -7.85 -26.04 -5.08
C THR A 391 -7.49 -24.64 -5.61
N PRO A 392 -7.68 -24.34 -6.90
CA PRO A 392 -7.49 -22.99 -7.41
C PRO A 392 -8.24 -21.91 -6.61
N ALA A 393 -9.50 -22.16 -6.22
CA ALA A 393 -10.28 -21.23 -5.42
C ALA A 393 -9.70 -21.01 -4.02
N GLU A 394 -9.29 -22.08 -3.33
CA GLU A 394 -8.61 -21.99 -2.02
C GLU A 394 -7.28 -21.27 -2.13
N THR A 395 -6.55 -21.50 -3.23
CA THR A 395 -5.26 -20.85 -3.48
C THR A 395 -5.45 -19.34 -3.74
N HIS A 396 -6.44 -18.93 -4.52
CA HIS A 396 -6.80 -17.51 -4.69
C HIS A 396 -7.20 -16.86 -3.36
N ALA A 397 -8.02 -17.54 -2.55
CA ALA A 397 -8.38 -17.05 -1.21
C ALA A 397 -7.14 -16.86 -0.32
N THR A 398 -6.18 -17.79 -0.42
CA THR A 398 -4.91 -17.74 0.33
C THR A 398 -4.02 -16.61 -0.16
N ILE A 399 -3.87 -16.42 -1.46
CA ILE A 399 -3.12 -15.31 -2.06
C ILE A 399 -3.69 -13.97 -1.59
N ARG A 400 -5.03 -13.86 -1.60
CA ARG A 400 -5.72 -12.65 -1.12
C ARG A 400 -5.41 -12.38 0.36
N ALA A 401 -5.53 -13.39 1.23
CA ALA A 401 -5.21 -13.28 2.64
C ALA A 401 -3.75 -12.87 2.89
N PHE A 402 -2.81 -13.39 2.10
CA PHE A 402 -1.40 -13.03 2.21
C PHE A 402 -1.09 -11.62 1.70
N ARG A 403 -1.81 -11.13 0.67
CA ARG A 403 -1.71 -9.74 0.24
C ARG A 403 -2.23 -8.75 1.30
N GLU A 404 -3.16 -9.18 2.16
CA GLU A 404 -3.59 -8.40 3.33
C GLU A 404 -2.54 -8.35 4.45
N LEU A 405 -1.49 -9.18 4.41
CA LEU A 405 -0.40 -9.18 5.38
C LEU A 405 0.83 -8.39 4.92
N THR A 406 1.12 -8.40 3.62
CA THR A 406 2.39 -7.86 3.13
C THR A 406 2.39 -7.62 1.63
N ASP A 407 3.11 -6.58 1.19
CA ASP A 407 3.43 -6.31 -0.21
C ASP A 407 4.82 -6.85 -0.62
N LYS A 408 5.53 -7.51 0.30
CA LYS A 408 6.85 -8.09 0.01
C LYS A 408 6.75 -9.15 -1.08
N PRO A 409 7.73 -9.24 -1.99
CA PRO A 409 7.70 -10.23 -3.06
C PRO A 409 7.82 -11.64 -2.49
N VAL A 410 7.06 -12.57 -3.06
CA VAL A 410 7.31 -14.01 -2.86
C VAL A 410 8.49 -14.39 -3.73
N ARG A 411 9.56 -14.89 -3.11
CA ARG A 411 10.80 -15.24 -3.80
C ARG A 411 10.87 -16.72 -4.14
N TYR A 412 10.32 -17.56 -3.28
CA TYR A 412 10.31 -19.01 -3.45
C TYR A 412 8.95 -19.61 -3.11
N ILE A 413 8.58 -20.64 -3.86
CA ILE A 413 7.44 -21.51 -3.59
C ILE A 413 8.00 -22.92 -3.41
N VAL A 414 7.96 -23.45 -2.20
CA VAL A 414 8.37 -24.82 -1.92
C VAL A 414 7.16 -25.73 -2.04
N ALA A 415 7.20 -26.67 -2.98
CA ALA A 415 6.21 -27.74 -3.12
C ALA A 415 6.78 -29.02 -2.45
N PRO A 416 6.39 -29.31 -1.19
CA PRO A 416 7.01 -30.42 -0.43
C PRO A 416 6.77 -31.79 -1.03
N GLN A 417 5.70 -31.95 -1.81
CA GLN A 417 5.35 -33.18 -2.54
C GLN A 417 5.05 -32.81 -3.99
N TRP A 418 5.45 -33.70 -4.90
CA TRP A 418 5.33 -33.46 -6.34
C TRP A 418 4.41 -34.48 -7.01
N ASP A 419 3.12 -34.38 -6.73
CA ASP A 419 2.05 -35.14 -7.37
C ASP A 419 0.80 -34.24 -7.58
N ASP A 420 -0.15 -34.72 -8.36
CA ASP A 420 -1.36 -33.96 -8.73
C ASP A 420 -2.18 -33.49 -7.53
N ALA A 421 -2.17 -34.23 -6.43
CA ALA A 421 -2.93 -33.86 -5.23
C ALA A 421 -2.27 -32.70 -4.48
N HIS A 422 -0.93 -32.65 -4.46
CA HIS A 422 -0.16 -31.68 -3.70
C HIS A 422 0.29 -30.46 -4.51
N THR A 423 0.13 -30.48 -5.85
CA THR A 423 0.50 -29.38 -6.75
C THR A 423 -0.70 -28.70 -7.41
N ARG A 424 -1.94 -29.03 -7.03
CA ARG A 424 -3.17 -28.48 -7.63
C ARG A 424 -3.24 -26.95 -7.64
N GLY A 425 -2.75 -26.30 -6.61
CA GLY A 425 -2.71 -24.85 -6.49
C GLY A 425 -1.47 -24.21 -7.10
N LEU A 426 -0.49 -24.99 -7.55
CA LEU A 426 0.80 -24.47 -7.99
C LEU A 426 0.69 -23.57 -9.21
N ALA A 427 -0.18 -23.91 -10.16
CA ALA A 427 -0.41 -23.07 -11.34
C ALA A 427 -0.93 -21.67 -10.95
N THR A 428 -1.86 -21.61 -10.00
CA THR A 428 -2.40 -20.35 -9.47
C THR A 428 -1.34 -19.55 -8.72
N LEU A 429 -0.48 -20.20 -7.92
CA LEU A 429 0.65 -19.54 -7.24
C LEU A 429 1.67 -19.00 -8.25
N ARG A 430 2.00 -19.75 -9.30
CA ARG A 430 2.91 -19.32 -10.37
C ARG A 430 2.36 -18.12 -11.15
N GLU A 431 1.06 -18.10 -11.45
CA GLU A 431 0.42 -16.96 -12.10
C GLU A 431 0.49 -15.70 -11.22
N ALA A 432 0.20 -15.84 -9.92
CA ALA A 432 0.23 -14.71 -8.98
C ALA A 432 1.64 -14.20 -8.67
N TYR A 433 2.63 -15.11 -8.66
CA TYR A 433 4.01 -14.85 -8.25
C TYR A 433 5.00 -15.30 -9.34
N ALA A 434 4.83 -14.78 -10.56
CA ALA A 434 5.58 -15.21 -11.75
C ALA A 434 7.11 -15.07 -11.63
N GLN A 435 7.60 -14.27 -10.68
CA GLN A 435 9.03 -14.08 -10.41
C GLN A 435 9.58 -15.03 -9.34
N ALA A 436 8.73 -15.89 -8.74
CA ALA A 436 9.15 -16.81 -7.72
C ALA A 436 9.72 -18.10 -8.33
N ASP A 437 10.87 -18.53 -7.82
CA ASP A 437 11.40 -19.86 -8.14
C ASP A 437 10.61 -20.94 -7.39
N VAL A 438 10.33 -22.06 -8.08
CA VAL A 438 9.64 -23.20 -7.48
C VAL A 438 10.67 -24.24 -7.08
N ILE A 439 10.65 -24.65 -5.81
CA ILE A 439 11.53 -25.65 -5.20
C ILE A 439 10.72 -26.93 -5.00
N GLY A 440 11.23 -28.05 -5.47
CA GLY A 440 10.57 -29.36 -5.36
C GLY A 440 11.55 -30.54 -5.25
N PRO A 441 11.05 -31.75 -4.93
CA PRO A 441 11.88 -32.94 -4.78
C PRO A 441 12.22 -33.65 -6.10
N SER A 442 11.59 -33.27 -7.22
CA SER A 442 11.73 -33.90 -8.54
C SER A 442 12.46 -33.00 -9.52
N ALA A 443 13.19 -33.63 -10.47
CA ALA A 443 13.83 -32.92 -11.59
C ALA A 443 12.80 -32.40 -12.64
N ASP A 444 11.62 -33.02 -12.71
CA ASP A 444 10.59 -32.67 -13.69
C ASP A 444 9.59 -31.66 -13.12
N GLY A 445 9.75 -30.38 -13.47
CA GLY A 445 8.76 -29.34 -13.21
C GLY A 445 9.11 -28.23 -12.23
N PRO A 446 9.84 -28.40 -11.11
CA PRO A 446 10.31 -27.29 -10.31
C PRO A 446 11.43 -26.52 -11.02
N THR A 447 11.63 -25.25 -10.65
CA THR A 447 12.77 -24.45 -11.12
C THR A 447 14.06 -24.90 -10.45
N ILE A 448 13.95 -25.39 -9.21
CA ILE A 448 15.08 -25.84 -8.37
C ILE A 448 14.72 -27.20 -7.76
N GLU A 449 15.55 -28.21 -8.04
CA GLU A 449 15.46 -29.51 -7.39
C GLU A 449 16.29 -29.55 -6.11
N VAL A 450 15.75 -30.18 -5.06
CA VAL A 450 16.51 -30.49 -3.83
C VAL A 450 16.94 -31.94 -3.84
N ALA A 451 18.22 -32.19 -4.07
CA ALA A 451 18.78 -33.54 -4.11
C ALA A 451 18.91 -34.19 -2.69
N ASP A 452 19.32 -33.41 -1.69
CA ASP A 452 19.48 -33.83 -0.30
C ASP A 452 19.08 -32.70 0.66
N VAL A 453 19.90 -31.67 0.81
CA VAL A 453 19.63 -30.53 1.67
C VAL A 453 19.94 -29.24 0.94
N MET A 454 19.01 -28.26 1.04
CA MET A 454 19.20 -26.91 0.60
C MET A 454 18.98 -25.95 1.79
N THR A 455 19.82 -24.95 1.92
CA THR A 455 19.63 -23.89 2.92
C THR A 455 19.50 -22.54 2.25
N LEU A 456 18.43 -21.83 2.59
CA LEU A 456 18.20 -20.44 2.19
C LEU A 456 18.47 -19.53 3.39
N PHE A 457 19.31 -18.53 3.20
CA PHE A 457 19.48 -17.45 4.17
C PHE A 457 18.72 -16.21 3.68
N ARG A 458 17.70 -15.82 4.42
CA ARG A 458 16.84 -14.67 4.09
C ARG A 458 16.92 -13.61 5.20
N GLY A 459 17.89 -12.70 5.06
CA GLY A 459 18.28 -11.83 6.16
C GLY A 459 18.90 -12.67 7.29
N ALA A 460 18.42 -12.48 8.52
CA ALA A 460 18.87 -13.26 9.68
C ALA A 460 18.23 -14.64 9.78
N ARG A 461 17.24 -14.97 8.94
CA ARG A 461 16.50 -16.24 8.98
C ARG A 461 17.18 -17.32 8.14
N GLU A 462 17.39 -18.47 8.74
CA GLU A 462 17.80 -19.70 8.08
C GLU A 462 16.55 -20.55 7.80
N ILE A 463 16.38 -20.97 6.55
CA ILE A 463 15.33 -21.91 6.11
C ILE A 463 16.04 -23.11 5.53
N ARG A 464 15.92 -24.25 6.18
CA ARG A 464 16.53 -25.50 5.73
C ARG A 464 15.47 -26.38 5.07
N ILE A 465 15.75 -26.84 3.87
CA ILE A 465 14.88 -27.69 3.07
C ILE A 465 15.61 -29.04 2.89
N THR A 466 15.05 -30.11 3.44
CA THR A 466 15.66 -31.44 3.42
C THR A 466 14.79 -32.40 2.64
N ARG A 467 15.38 -33.17 1.73
CA ARG A 467 14.70 -34.30 1.05
C ARG A 467 14.63 -35.50 2.01
N GLU A 468 13.41 -35.97 2.23
CA GLU A 468 13.15 -37.13 3.08
C GLU A 468 13.23 -38.42 2.29
N LYS A 469 13.27 -39.56 3.01
CA LYS A 469 13.39 -40.90 2.39
C LYS A 469 12.20 -41.29 1.51
N ASP A 470 11.05 -40.66 1.71
CA ASP A 470 9.83 -40.89 0.95
C ASP A 470 9.66 -39.88 -0.23
N ASP A 471 10.75 -39.23 -0.61
CA ASP A 471 10.79 -38.28 -1.72
C ASP A 471 9.95 -37.00 -1.47
N THR A 472 9.70 -36.66 -0.21
CA THR A 472 9.07 -35.38 0.17
C THR A 472 10.13 -34.40 0.67
N LEU A 473 9.76 -33.10 0.75
CA LEU A 473 10.61 -32.09 1.37
C LEU A 473 10.08 -31.69 2.74
N ALA A 474 10.95 -31.65 3.73
CA ALA A 474 10.72 -31.00 5.00
C ALA A 474 11.32 -29.58 4.97
N VAL A 475 10.59 -28.59 5.46
CA VAL A 475 11.08 -27.22 5.61
C VAL A 475 11.24 -26.94 7.10
N GLU A 476 12.43 -26.56 7.51
CA GLU A 476 12.76 -26.31 8.91
C GLU A 476 13.21 -24.84 9.09
N LEU A 477 12.80 -24.27 10.21
CA LEU A 477 13.28 -22.98 10.71
C LEU A 477 14.09 -23.27 11.97
N PRO A 478 15.40 -23.52 11.86
CA PRO A 478 16.21 -24.04 12.97
C PRO A 478 16.25 -23.12 14.19
N LYS A 479 16.30 -21.81 13.98
CA LYS A 479 16.31 -20.82 15.07
C LYS A 479 14.99 -20.75 15.83
N GLU A 480 13.87 -20.99 15.14
CA GLU A 480 12.52 -21.02 15.70
C GLU A 480 12.11 -22.40 16.22
N GLY A 481 12.93 -23.42 16.01
CA GLY A 481 12.62 -24.81 16.36
C GLY A 481 11.38 -25.35 15.64
N LYS A 482 11.05 -24.81 14.47
CA LYS A 482 9.83 -25.14 13.73
C LYS A 482 10.14 -25.99 12.51
N ARG A 483 9.31 -27.04 12.31
CA ARG A 483 9.30 -27.87 11.10
C ARG A 483 7.93 -27.75 10.44
N ILE A 484 7.94 -27.44 9.16
CA ILE A 484 6.76 -27.32 8.31
C ILE A 484 6.78 -28.52 7.37
N THR A 485 5.78 -29.38 7.48
CA THR A 485 5.57 -30.53 6.61
C THR A 485 4.25 -30.36 5.88
N SER A 486 4.12 -30.94 4.69
CA SER A 486 2.84 -30.99 4.00
C SER A 486 1.79 -31.67 4.89
N PRO A 487 0.55 -31.14 4.97
CA PRO A 487 -0.52 -31.85 5.67
C PRO A 487 -0.65 -33.24 5.04
N ARG A 488 -0.53 -34.31 5.84
CA ARG A 488 -0.81 -35.64 5.36
C ARG A 488 -2.25 -35.68 4.85
N SER A 489 -2.46 -36.02 3.57
CA SER A 489 -3.81 -36.15 3.02
C SER A 489 -4.53 -37.24 3.84
N SER A 490 -5.63 -36.86 4.51
CA SER A 490 -6.50 -37.78 5.24
C SER A 490 -7.37 -38.63 4.30
N ALA A 491 -7.00 -38.80 3.05
CA ALA A 491 -7.73 -39.58 2.08
C ALA A 491 -7.13 -40.99 1.92
N ARG A 492 -7.18 -41.82 2.97
CA ARG A 492 -7.46 -43.23 2.77
C ARG A 492 -8.97 -43.44 2.90
N ALA A 493 -9.72 -43.03 1.88
CA ALA A 493 -11.03 -43.61 1.65
C ALA A 493 -10.80 -45.02 1.12
N THR A 494 -10.83 -45.98 2.00
CA THR A 494 -11.04 -47.38 1.67
C THR A 494 -12.40 -47.49 0.98
N HIS A 495 -12.38 -47.65 -0.34
CA HIS A 495 -13.53 -48.19 -1.04
C HIS A 495 -13.59 -49.68 -0.70
N PRO A 496 -14.63 -50.22 -0.09
CA PRO A 496 -14.87 -51.64 -0.09
C PRO A 496 -15.30 -52.04 -1.49
N ILE A 497 -14.50 -52.92 -2.09
CA ILE A 497 -14.89 -53.68 -3.26
C ILE A 497 -16.10 -54.57 -2.85
N ARG A 498 -17.25 -54.34 -3.47
CA ARG A 498 -18.30 -55.34 -3.71
C ARG A 498 -18.91 -55.07 -5.10
#